data_9127db5e857f6ba6f511952a404c6888
#
_entry.id   9127db5e857f6ba6f511952a404c6888
#
_cell.length_a   1.000
_cell.length_b   1.000
_cell.length_c   1.000
_cell.angle_alpha   90.00
_cell.angle_beta   90.00
_cell.angle_gamma   90.00
#
_symmetry.space_group_name_H-M   'P 1'
#
loop_
_entity.id
_entity.type
_entity.pdbx_description
1 polymer ?
#
loop_
_entity_poly.entity_id
_entity_poly.type
_entity_poly.pdbx_seq_one_letter_code
_entity_poly.pdbx_strand_id
1 'polypeptide(L)'
;MNQRYLYVLVAGALTCLQPIKAERVNENVNDTIKTYNIGEVIVTSSTKETNDLRTLPGAVSVLSPQAIATRQIDALKDISAFVPNLYMPDYGSKMTSAIYIRGIGARSSGQSIGLYVDNVPYLDKSAFDFELNDILRIEVLRGPQGTLYGRNAMGGIVNIYTLSPFDYQGTKVTMSMGNYGAAKTKVSQYSKIGENVGISLNGYYDRNDGFFINEYNGTKADKEESAGGRFKLEGYITDHLKAQYTFNYDYVTQKAFPYGHYDPQTG
;
A
#
# COMPACT_ATOMS: atom_id res chain seq x y z
N MET A 1 -10.03 -20.08 19.25
CA MET A 1 -10.11 -18.64 19.61
C MET A 1 -11.48 -18.15 19.18
N ASN A 2 -12.26 -17.59 20.09
CA ASN A 2 -13.72 -17.51 20.02
C ASN A 2 -14.24 -16.60 18.89
N GLN A 3 -15.12 -17.14 18.04
CA GLN A 3 -15.87 -16.42 16.98
C GLN A 3 -16.70 -15.21 17.47
N ARG A 4 -16.85 -15.02 18.77
CA ARG A 4 -17.64 -13.93 19.35
C ARG A 4 -17.03 -12.53 19.20
N TYR A 5 -15.72 -12.41 19.00
CA TYR A 5 -15.04 -11.11 18.87
C TYR A 5 -15.10 -10.54 17.45
N LEU A 6 -15.33 -11.38 16.44
CA LEU A 6 -15.45 -10.92 15.05
C LEU A 6 -16.75 -10.15 14.82
N TYR A 7 -17.83 -10.52 15.52
CA TYR A 7 -19.14 -9.86 15.39
C TYR A 7 -19.20 -8.47 16.03
N VAL A 8 -18.37 -8.19 17.03
CA VAL A 8 -18.34 -6.88 17.72
C VAL A 8 -17.68 -5.83 16.84
N LEU A 9 -16.67 -6.19 16.05
CA LEU A 9 -16.01 -5.26 15.12
C LEU A 9 -16.89 -4.93 13.90
N VAL A 10 -17.67 -5.87 13.41
CA VAL A 10 -18.60 -5.65 12.30
C VAL A 10 -19.82 -4.83 12.74
N ALA A 11 -20.30 -5.01 13.96
CA ALA A 11 -21.45 -4.26 14.50
C ALA A 11 -21.10 -2.78 14.79
N GLY A 12 -19.86 -2.49 15.21
CA GLY A 12 -19.40 -1.12 15.44
C GLY A 12 -19.25 -0.27 14.16
N ALA A 13 -19.00 -0.90 13.02
CA ALA A 13 -18.90 -0.21 11.73
C ALA A 13 -20.27 0.11 11.10
N LEU A 14 -21.32 -0.63 11.49
CA LEU A 14 -22.67 -0.43 10.93
C LEU A 14 -23.47 0.72 11.57
N THR A 15 -23.08 1.21 12.72
CA THR A 15 -23.83 2.27 13.43
C THR A 15 -23.53 3.68 12.94
N CYS A 16 -22.54 3.87 12.07
CA CYS A 16 -22.24 5.16 11.43
C CYS A 16 -22.85 5.32 10.02
N LEU A 17 -23.65 4.39 9.55
CA LEU A 17 -24.39 4.51 8.31
C LEU A 17 -25.60 5.43 8.53
N GLN A 18 -25.45 6.70 8.24
CA GLN A 18 -26.59 7.58 8.03
C GLN A 18 -27.42 7.04 6.86
N PRO A 19 -28.76 7.07 6.93
CA PRO A 19 -29.59 6.56 5.85
C PRO A 19 -29.30 7.38 4.58
N ILE A 20 -28.71 6.73 3.59
CA ILE A 20 -28.58 7.28 2.25
C ILE A 20 -29.99 7.36 1.69
N LYS A 21 -30.57 8.56 1.64
CA LYS A 21 -31.75 8.81 0.83
C LYS A 21 -31.34 8.59 -0.63
N ALA A 22 -31.84 7.52 -1.20
CA ALA A 22 -31.75 7.31 -2.64
C ALA A 22 -32.61 8.37 -3.33
N GLU A 23 -31.99 9.46 -3.74
CA GLU A 23 -32.59 10.44 -4.64
C GLU A 23 -32.58 9.81 -6.04
N ARG A 24 -33.76 9.67 -6.64
CA ARG A 24 -33.86 9.19 -8.01
C ARG A 24 -33.19 10.22 -8.91
N VAL A 25 -32.02 9.86 -9.41
CA VAL A 25 -31.33 10.63 -10.44
C VAL A 25 -32.17 10.52 -11.72
N ASN A 26 -32.80 11.61 -12.11
CA ASN A 26 -33.37 11.77 -13.44
C ASN A 26 -32.22 11.69 -14.45
N GLU A 27 -32.32 10.73 -15.36
CA GLU A 27 -31.41 10.56 -16.49
C GLU A 27 -31.47 11.79 -17.41
N ASN A 28 -30.60 12.74 -17.19
CA ASN A 28 -30.02 13.54 -18.25
C ASN A 28 -28.53 13.19 -18.29
N VAL A 29 -28.24 12.21 -19.12
CA VAL A 29 -26.87 11.77 -19.43
C VAL A 29 -26.16 12.87 -20.20
N ASN A 30 -25.65 13.86 -19.49
CA ASN A 30 -24.48 14.59 -19.91
C ASN A 30 -23.34 14.04 -19.06
N ASP A 31 -22.75 12.99 -19.60
CA ASP A 31 -21.60 12.29 -19.06
C ASP A 31 -20.37 13.20 -19.14
N THR A 32 -20.36 14.22 -18.29
CA THR A 32 -19.17 15.01 -18.04
C THR A 32 -18.35 14.20 -17.04
N ILE A 33 -17.54 13.28 -17.57
CA ILE A 33 -16.41 12.74 -16.83
C ILE A 33 -15.70 13.96 -16.24
N LYS A 34 -15.83 14.18 -14.94
CA LYS A 34 -15.00 15.15 -14.23
C LYS A 34 -13.58 14.64 -14.30
N THR A 35 -12.91 14.98 -15.38
CA THR A 35 -11.47 14.81 -15.48
C THR A 35 -10.88 15.78 -14.47
N TYR A 36 -10.52 15.32 -13.31
CA TYR A 36 -9.64 16.08 -12.45
C TYR A 36 -8.31 16.15 -13.19
N ASN A 37 -8.06 17.30 -13.82
CA ASN A 37 -6.70 17.65 -14.23
C ASN A 37 -5.90 17.68 -12.93
N ILE A 38 -5.19 16.60 -12.65
CA ILE A 38 -4.17 16.57 -11.62
C ILE A 38 -3.09 17.47 -12.19
N GLY A 39 -3.09 18.71 -11.75
CA GLY A 39 -2.02 19.65 -12.06
C GLY A 39 -0.70 18.96 -11.78
N GLU A 40 0.32 19.42 -12.46
CA GLU A 40 1.72 18.98 -12.42
C GLU A 40 2.06 18.20 -11.15
N VAL A 41 2.46 16.91 -11.30
CA VAL A 41 2.81 16.07 -10.16
C VAL A 41 4.10 16.64 -9.57
N ILE A 42 3.95 17.50 -8.58
CA ILE A 42 5.06 18.02 -7.79
C ILE A 42 5.56 16.87 -6.93
N VAL A 43 6.74 16.38 -7.22
CA VAL A 43 7.44 15.44 -6.33
C VAL A 43 7.97 16.25 -5.16
N THR A 44 7.31 16.14 -4.04
CA THR A 44 7.89 16.55 -2.77
C THR A 44 8.79 15.41 -2.29
N SER A 45 10.02 15.42 -2.73
CA SER A 45 11.06 14.55 -2.17
C SER A 45 11.33 15.01 -0.74
N SER A 46 10.66 14.38 0.20
CA SER A 46 10.69 14.66 1.64
C SER A 46 10.27 16.09 2.06
N THR A 47 9.95 16.24 3.33
CA THR A 47 9.75 17.52 4.05
C THR A 47 10.93 18.51 3.92
N LYS A 48 11.98 18.19 3.17
CA LYS A 48 13.21 18.98 3.09
C LYS A 48 13.39 19.76 1.80
N GLU A 49 12.80 19.34 0.68
CA GLU A 49 12.94 20.05 -0.60
C GLU A 49 11.74 19.81 -1.50
N THR A 50 11.09 20.89 -1.94
CA THR A 50 10.06 20.86 -2.98
C THR A 50 10.78 21.10 -4.31
N ASN A 51 11.04 20.05 -5.05
CA ASN A 51 11.70 20.16 -6.36
C ASN A 51 10.80 19.65 -7.47
N ASP A 52 10.76 20.36 -8.58
CA ASP A 52 10.16 19.89 -9.81
C ASP A 52 10.86 18.60 -10.26
N LEU A 53 10.09 17.59 -10.69
CA LEU A 53 10.60 16.32 -11.24
C LEU A 53 11.70 16.51 -12.26
N ARG A 54 11.65 17.59 -13.04
CA ARG A 54 12.61 17.90 -14.09
C ARG A 54 13.95 18.43 -13.57
N THR A 55 13.98 18.94 -12.35
CA THR A 55 15.17 19.54 -11.73
C THR A 55 15.88 18.59 -10.78
N LEU A 56 15.27 17.44 -10.45
CA LEU A 56 15.91 16.45 -9.58
C LEU A 56 17.12 15.81 -10.26
N PRO A 57 18.29 15.84 -9.62
CA PRO A 57 19.53 15.27 -10.17
C PRO A 57 19.57 13.75 -10.10
N GLY A 58 18.44 13.06 -10.31
CA GLY A 58 18.32 11.62 -10.16
C GLY A 58 17.23 11.00 -11.03
N ALA A 59 17.32 9.69 -11.23
CA ALA A 59 16.28 8.95 -11.93
C ALA A 59 15.11 8.67 -10.98
N VAL A 60 14.01 9.37 -11.17
CA VAL A 60 12.77 9.23 -10.39
C VAL A 60 11.67 8.62 -11.25
N SER A 61 10.90 7.73 -10.67
CA SER A 61 9.62 7.24 -11.23
C SER A 61 8.50 7.57 -10.26
N VAL A 62 7.40 8.11 -10.77
CA VAL A 62 6.21 8.44 -9.99
C VAL A 62 5.03 7.67 -10.54
N LEU A 63 4.33 6.97 -9.66
CA LEU A 63 3.07 6.33 -9.97
C LEU A 63 1.94 7.15 -9.35
N SER A 64 1.09 7.71 -10.23
CA SER A 64 -0.09 8.46 -9.83
C SER A 64 -1.22 7.56 -9.33
N PRO A 65 -2.24 8.07 -8.62
CA PRO A 65 -3.39 7.29 -8.19
C PRO A 65 -4.11 6.61 -9.34
N GLN A 66 -4.20 7.28 -10.48
CA GLN A 66 -4.80 6.72 -11.69
C GLN A 66 -3.98 5.57 -12.26
N ALA A 67 -2.64 5.71 -12.30
CA ALA A 67 -1.77 4.64 -12.75
C ALA A 67 -1.85 3.41 -11.84
N ILE A 68 -1.94 3.62 -10.53
CA ILE A 68 -2.10 2.56 -9.52
C ILE A 68 -3.43 1.84 -9.75
N ALA A 69 -4.53 2.58 -9.88
CA ALA A 69 -5.86 2.00 -10.07
C ALA A 69 -6.00 1.28 -11.43
N THR A 70 -5.55 1.91 -12.54
CA THR A 70 -5.68 1.34 -13.89
C THR A 70 -4.84 0.08 -14.07
N ARG A 71 -3.69 0.03 -13.41
CA ARG A 71 -2.76 -1.11 -13.50
C ARG A 71 -3.00 -2.16 -12.41
N GLN A 72 -4.01 -1.96 -11.57
CA GLN A 72 -4.36 -2.87 -10.46
C GLN A 72 -3.15 -3.18 -9.57
N ILE A 73 -2.42 -2.13 -9.18
CA ILE A 73 -1.28 -2.25 -8.27
C ILE A 73 -1.84 -2.33 -6.85
N ASP A 74 -1.90 -3.53 -6.31
CA ASP A 74 -2.48 -3.81 -5.00
C ASP A 74 -1.43 -3.99 -3.90
N ALA A 75 -0.29 -4.56 -4.24
CA ALA A 75 0.83 -4.77 -3.34
C ALA A 75 2.10 -4.04 -3.80
N LEU A 76 3.03 -3.81 -2.89
CA LEU A 76 4.27 -3.12 -3.23
C LEU A 76 5.09 -3.87 -4.28
N LYS A 77 5.07 -5.20 -4.28
CA LYS A 77 5.78 -6.01 -5.28
C LYS A 77 5.30 -5.77 -6.71
N ASP A 78 4.02 -5.39 -6.90
CA ASP A 78 3.45 -5.16 -8.23
C ASP A 78 4.11 -3.99 -8.96
N ILE A 79 4.67 -3.01 -8.22
CA ILE A 79 5.34 -1.87 -8.82
C ILE A 79 6.58 -2.27 -9.64
N SER A 80 7.14 -3.47 -9.37
CA SER A 80 8.29 -4.01 -10.12
C SER A 80 8.01 -4.13 -11.62
N ALA A 81 6.77 -4.37 -12.01
CA ALA A 81 6.37 -4.47 -13.41
C ALA A 81 6.34 -3.11 -14.14
N PHE A 82 6.31 -2.01 -13.40
CA PHE A 82 6.08 -0.67 -13.95
C PHE A 82 7.22 0.31 -13.71
N VAL A 83 8.12 0.02 -12.79
CA VAL A 83 9.26 0.88 -12.47
C VAL A 83 10.55 0.26 -13.00
N PRO A 84 11.21 0.88 -14.00
CA PRO A 84 12.44 0.34 -14.56
C PRO A 84 13.53 0.18 -13.51
N ASN A 85 14.27 -0.94 -13.57
CA ASN A 85 15.36 -1.27 -12.66
C ASN A 85 14.96 -1.41 -11.18
N LEU A 86 13.67 -1.54 -10.87
CA LEU A 86 13.18 -1.96 -9.57
C LEU A 86 12.72 -3.41 -9.68
N TYR A 87 13.11 -4.22 -8.73
CA TYR A 87 12.71 -5.61 -8.65
C TYR A 87 12.43 -6.00 -7.21
N MET A 88 11.26 -6.53 -6.97
CA MET A 88 10.84 -7.08 -5.69
C MET A 88 10.36 -8.51 -5.92
N PRO A 89 11.28 -9.50 -5.75
CA PRO A 89 10.94 -10.91 -5.98
C PRO A 89 9.94 -11.42 -4.94
N ASP A 90 9.06 -12.27 -5.39
CA ASP A 90 8.22 -13.05 -4.50
C ASP A 90 8.99 -14.30 -4.06
N TYR A 91 9.33 -14.35 -2.79
CA TYR A 91 9.99 -15.52 -2.18
C TYR A 91 8.99 -16.51 -1.56
N GLY A 92 7.71 -16.40 -1.90
CA GLY A 92 6.66 -17.26 -1.38
C GLY A 92 6.22 -16.93 0.06
N SER A 93 6.71 -15.84 0.62
CA SER A 93 6.28 -15.35 1.94
C SER A 93 6.41 -13.84 2.04
N LYS A 94 5.38 -13.16 2.50
CA LYS A 94 5.37 -11.72 2.74
C LYS A 94 6.47 -11.28 3.71
N MET A 95 6.85 -12.13 4.67
CA MET A 95 7.89 -11.82 5.66
C MET A 95 9.31 -11.85 5.09
N THR A 96 9.53 -12.41 3.91
CA THR A 96 10.87 -12.53 3.30
C THR A 96 11.10 -11.56 2.16
N SER A 97 10.39 -10.43 2.14
CA SER A 97 10.46 -9.44 1.09
C SER A 97 11.83 -8.78 0.97
N ALA A 98 12.24 -8.47 -0.23
CA ALA A 98 13.44 -7.70 -0.50
C ALA A 98 13.23 -6.80 -1.71
N ILE A 99 13.72 -5.57 -1.64
CA ILE A 99 13.68 -4.61 -2.76
C ILE A 99 15.08 -4.49 -3.33
N TYR A 100 15.16 -4.54 -4.66
CA TYR A 100 16.37 -4.32 -5.43
C TYR A 100 16.16 -3.14 -6.37
N ILE A 101 17.09 -2.19 -6.38
CA ILE A 101 17.13 -1.10 -7.34
C ILE A 101 18.49 -1.13 -8.04
N ARG A 102 18.50 -1.26 -9.39
CA ARG A 102 19.72 -1.41 -10.18
C ARG A 102 20.63 -2.55 -9.70
N GLY A 103 20.02 -3.64 -9.23
CA GLY A 103 20.74 -4.79 -8.68
C GLY A 103 21.24 -4.62 -7.23
N ILE A 104 21.13 -3.43 -6.65
CA ILE A 104 21.50 -3.18 -5.26
C ILE A 104 20.29 -3.52 -4.38
N GLY A 105 20.48 -4.45 -3.46
CA GLY A 105 19.47 -4.92 -2.51
C GLY A 105 20.07 -5.94 -1.57
N ALA A 106 19.31 -6.38 -0.57
CA ALA A 106 19.77 -7.39 0.38
C ALA A 106 18.64 -8.35 0.75
N ARG A 107 18.87 -9.64 0.56
CA ARG A 107 17.92 -10.69 0.96
C ARG A 107 18.07 -11.06 2.44
N SER A 108 19.28 -11.30 2.91
CA SER A 108 19.55 -11.92 4.22
C SER A 108 19.95 -10.92 5.31
N SER A 109 20.66 -9.87 4.98
CA SER A 109 21.18 -8.92 5.95
C SER A 109 20.91 -7.49 5.51
N GLY A 110 20.68 -6.59 6.46
CA GLY A 110 20.56 -5.15 6.27
C GLY A 110 19.67 -4.71 5.10
N GLN A 111 19.13 -3.56 5.18
CA GLN A 111 18.42 -2.93 4.08
C GLN A 111 19.39 -2.06 3.27
N SER A 112 19.33 -2.15 1.94
CA SER A 112 20.08 -1.26 1.05
C SER A 112 19.18 -0.26 0.36
N ILE A 113 17.87 -0.49 0.41
CA ILE A 113 16.81 0.35 -0.14
C ILE A 113 15.91 0.79 1.01
N GLY A 114 15.67 2.10 1.12
CA GLY A 114 14.74 2.66 2.10
C GLY A 114 13.30 2.59 1.62
N LEU A 115 12.40 2.18 2.50
CA LEU A 115 10.97 2.28 2.31
C LEU A 115 10.39 3.26 3.32
N TYR A 116 9.63 4.22 2.84
CA TYR A 116 9.00 5.25 3.65
C TYR A 116 7.51 5.31 3.32
N VAL A 117 6.67 5.39 4.34
CA VAL A 117 5.23 5.64 4.19
C VAL A 117 4.90 6.92 4.96
N ASP A 118 4.38 7.92 4.26
CA ASP A 118 4.12 9.26 4.82
C ASP A 118 5.33 9.82 5.59
N ASN A 119 6.53 9.68 5.02
CA ASN A 119 7.84 10.07 5.58
C ASN A 119 8.31 9.27 6.80
N VAL A 120 7.60 8.22 7.21
CA VAL A 120 8.02 7.33 8.30
C VAL A 120 8.78 6.14 7.70
N PRO A 121 10.04 5.88 8.12
CA PRO A 121 10.81 4.76 7.61
C PRO A 121 10.31 3.42 8.12
N TYR A 122 10.19 2.45 7.24
CA TYR A 122 10.00 1.05 7.57
C TYR A 122 11.37 0.42 7.79
N LEU A 123 11.66 0.05 9.02
CA LEU A 123 13.00 -0.39 9.43
C LEU A 123 13.25 -1.87 9.24
N ASP A 124 12.19 -2.66 9.16
CA ASP A 124 12.27 -4.10 8.95
C ASP A 124 11.67 -4.49 7.61
N LYS A 125 12.44 -5.23 6.84
CA LYS A 125 12.01 -5.71 5.51
C LYS A 125 10.87 -6.74 5.56
N SER A 126 10.66 -7.40 6.68
CA SER A 126 9.50 -8.29 6.87
C SER A 126 8.16 -7.55 6.77
N ALA A 127 8.19 -6.23 6.94
CA ALA A 127 7.04 -5.36 6.80
C ALA A 127 6.96 -4.67 5.42
N PHE A 128 7.74 -5.09 4.42
CA PHE A 128 7.77 -4.42 3.12
C PHE A 128 6.66 -4.88 2.18
N ASP A 129 6.21 -6.11 2.29
CA ASP A 129 5.12 -6.63 1.45
C ASP A 129 3.78 -6.44 2.16
N PHE A 130 3.22 -5.25 2.06
CA PHE A 130 1.92 -4.89 2.60
C PHE A 130 0.97 -4.42 1.50
N GLU A 131 -0.33 -4.49 1.81
CA GLU A 131 -1.37 -4.05 0.90
C GLU A 131 -1.37 -2.53 0.75
N LEU A 132 -1.38 -2.08 -0.50
CA LEU A 132 -1.46 -0.68 -0.85
C LEU A 132 -2.92 -0.20 -0.77
N ASN A 133 -3.26 0.46 0.33
CA ASN A 133 -4.57 1.05 0.54
C ASN A 133 -4.49 2.58 0.48
N ASP A 134 -5.37 3.19 -0.31
CA ASP A 134 -5.55 4.64 -0.36
C ASP A 134 -4.26 5.42 -0.61
N ILE A 135 -3.55 4.99 -1.62
CA ILE A 135 -2.29 5.59 -2.01
C ILE A 135 -2.56 6.82 -2.87
N LEU A 136 -2.00 7.95 -2.47
CA LEU A 136 -1.98 9.17 -3.24
C LEU A 136 -0.95 9.09 -4.37
N ARG A 137 0.26 8.60 -4.07
CA ARG A 137 1.32 8.39 -5.05
C ARG A 137 2.44 7.52 -4.49
N ILE A 138 3.19 6.90 -5.39
CA ILE A 138 4.42 6.18 -5.06
C ILE A 138 5.55 6.83 -5.85
N GLU A 139 6.62 7.17 -5.16
CA GLU A 139 7.84 7.74 -5.73
C GLU A 139 8.99 6.77 -5.53
N VAL A 140 9.69 6.45 -6.62
CA VAL A 140 10.88 5.59 -6.58
C VAL A 140 12.08 6.39 -7.05
N LEU A 141 12.98 6.72 -6.12
CA LEU A 141 14.22 7.40 -6.38
C LEU A 141 15.33 6.37 -6.55
N ARG A 142 15.89 6.27 -7.74
CA ARG A 142 16.85 5.23 -8.12
C ARG A 142 18.27 5.77 -8.09
N GLY A 143 19.06 5.33 -7.14
CA GLY A 143 20.43 5.72 -6.89
C GLY A 143 20.63 6.17 -5.44
N PRO A 144 21.88 6.42 -5.03
CA PRO A 144 22.20 6.77 -3.65
C PRO A 144 21.45 8.01 -3.15
N GLN A 145 20.80 7.89 -2.00
CA GLN A 145 20.05 8.96 -1.34
C GLN A 145 20.49 9.15 0.13
N GLY A 146 21.71 8.70 0.45
CA GLY A 146 22.22 8.67 1.83
C GLY A 146 22.35 10.03 2.49
N THR A 147 22.53 11.11 1.73
CA THR A 147 22.67 12.47 2.25
C THR A 147 21.38 13.00 2.87
N LEU A 148 20.22 12.64 2.30
CA LEU A 148 18.90 13.11 2.77
C LEU A 148 18.23 12.10 3.69
N TYR A 149 18.36 10.81 3.39
CA TYR A 149 17.64 9.73 4.06
C TYR A 149 18.50 8.90 5.03
N GLY A 150 19.82 9.13 5.02
CA GLY A 150 20.75 8.46 5.92
C GLY A 150 20.95 6.98 5.57
N ARG A 151 20.80 6.10 6.56
CA ARG A 151 21.02 4.66 6.39
C ARG A 151 19.96 4.03 5.47
N ASN A 152 20.28 2.87 4.91
CA ASN A 152 19.39 2.07 4.06
C ASN A 152 18.98 2.75 2.74
N ALA A 153 19.73 3.73 2.27
CA ALA A 153 19.43 4.49 1.06
C ALA A 153 20.57 4.44 0.03
N MET A 154 21.32 3.33 0.01
CA MET A 154 22.49 3.17 -0.88
C MET A 154 22.08 2.90 -2.33
N GLY A 155 21.07 2.07 -2.55
CA GLY A 155 20.58 1.76 -3.90
C GLY A 155 19.42 2.66 -4.35
N GLY A 156 18.76 3.30 -3.41
CA GLY A 156 17.59 4.16 -3.64
C GLY A 156 16.58 4.13 -2.53
N ILE A 157 15.45 4.76 -2.76
CA ILE A 157 14.33 4.78 -1.82
C ILE A 157 12.99 4.64 -2.56
N VAL A 158 12.02 4.11 -1.83
CA VAL A 158 10.61 4.07 -2.23
C VAL A 158 9.82 4.89 -1.21
N ASN A 159 9.19 5.96 -1.66
CA ASN A 159 8.31 6.79 -0.86
C ASN A 159 6.86 6.52 -1.25
N ILE A 160 6.03 6.21 -0.30
CA ILE A 160 4.60 6.01 -0.46
C ILE A 160 3.88 7.10 0.31
N TYR A 161 3.02 7.82 -0.38
CA TYR A 161 2.18 8.84 0.23
C TYR A 161 0.74 8.38 0.22
N THR A 162 0.10 8.41 1.37
CA THR A 162 -1.30 8.04 1.52
C THR A 162 -2.21 9.26 1.39
N LEU A 163 -3.46 9.03 1.01
CA LEU A 163 -4.44 10.09 0.87
C LEU A 163 -4.72 10.77 2.21
N SER A 164 -4.75 12.10 2.20
CA SER A 164 -5.04 12.90 3.38
C SER A 164 -6.54 13.17 3.51
N PRO A 165 -7.11 13.14 4.74
CA PRO A 165 -8.48 13.58 4.98
C PRO A 165 -8.70 15.09 4.73
N PHE A 166 -7.64 15.88 4.59
CA PHE A 166 -7.75 17.27 4.17
C PHE A 166 -7.95 17.41 2.66
N ASP A 167 -7.40 16.47 1.87
CA ASP A 167 -7.46 16.49 0.42
C ASP A 167 -8.73 15.79 -0.11
N TYR A 168 -9.21 14.78 0.61
CA TYR A 168 -10.38 14.00 0.24
C TYR A 168 -11.26 13.69 1.45
N GLN A 169 -12.58 13.79 1.29
CA GLN A 169 -13.57 13.43 2.29
C GLN A 169 -14.61 12.51 1.66
N GLY A 170 -15.00 11.47 2.38
CA GLY A 170 -15.98 10.50 1.91
C GLY A 170 -15.61 9.07 2.20
N THR A 171 -16.44 8.16 1.73
CA THR A 171 -16.27 6.72 1.85
C THR A 171 -15.90 6.12 0.50
N LYS A 172 -14.89 5.27 0.49
CA LYS A 172 -14.48 4.50 -0.68
C LYS A 172 -14.55 3.02 -0.37
N VAL A 173 -15.25 2.27 -1.20
CA VAL A 173 -15.36 0.82 -1.10
C VAL A 173 -14.89 0.21 -2.40
N THR A 174 -13.99 -0.74 -2.32
CA THR A 174 -13.50 -1.52 -3.46
C THR A 174 -13.68 -2.99 -3.16
N MET A 175 -14.29 -3.71 -4.09
CA MET A 175 -14.44 -5.15 -4.00
C MET A 175 -13.95 -5.76 -5.31
N SER A 176 -13.18 -6.82 -5.21
CA SER A 176 -12.72 -7.60 -6.36
C SER A 176 -12.82 -9.08 -6.06
N MET A 177 -13.11 -9.86 -7.10
CA MET A 177 -13.18 -11.31 -7.04
C MET A 177 -12.44 -11.87 -8.26
N GLY A 178 -11.80 -13.01 -8.09
CA GLY A 178 -11.00 -13.65 -9.13
C GLY A 178 -11.03 -15.16 -9.05
N ASN A 179 -10.26 -15.78 -9.92
CA ASN A 179 -10.07 -17.23 -9.92
C ASN A 179 -9.38 -17.69 -8.63
N TYR A 180 -9.41 -19.00 -8.37
CA TYR A 180 -8.79 -19.64 -7.20
C TYR A 180 -9.32 -19.13 -5.85
N GLY A 181 -10.59 -18.72 -5.79
CA GLY A 181 -11.20 -18.20 -4.59
C GLY A 181 -10.67 -16.84 -4.15
N ALA A 182 -10.00 -16.11 -5.06
CA ALA A 182 -9.51 -14.77 -4.76
C ALA A 182 -10.68 -13.82 -4.48
N ALA A 183 -10.64 -13.16 -3.35
CA ALA A 183 -11.61 -12.14 -2.95
C ALA A 183 -10.91 -11.07 -2.12
N LYS A 184 -11.06 -9.82 -2.55
CA LYS A 184 -10.46 -8.67 -1.89
C LYS A 184 -11.51 -7.60 -1.63
N THR A 185 -11.52 -7.06 -0.44
CA THR A 185 -12.38 -5.94 -0.05
C THR A 185 -11.54 -4.88 0.64
N LYS A 186 -11.69 -3.64 0.22
CA LYS A 186 -11.04 -2.47 0.83
C LYS A 186 -12.13 -1.45 1.16
N VAL A 187 -12.09 -0.90 2.36
CA VAL A 187 -13.01 0.15 2.82
C VAL A 187 -12.20 1.27 3.44
N SER A 188 -12.49 2.48 3.04
CA SER A 188 -11.79 3.66 3.52
C SER A 188 -12.79 4.77 3.82
N GLN A 189 -12.62 5.40 4.97
CA GLN A 189 -13.43 6.54 5.40
C GLN A 189 -12.50 7.71 5.71
N TYR A 190 -12.84 8.87 5.18
CA TYR A 190 -12.13 10.14 5.40
C TYR A 190 -13.10 11.19 5.90
N SER A 191 -12.73 11.87 6.97
CA SER A 191 -13.56 12.89 7.58
C SER A 191 -12.71 14.02 8.16
N LYS A 192 -13.24 15.24 8.09
CA LYS A 192 -12.71 16.38 8.86
C LYS A 192 -13.56 16.63 10.10
N ILE A 193 -12.91 17.03 11.16
CA ILE A 193 -13.54 17.52 12.39
C ILE A 193 -13.13 18.98 12.54
N GLY A 194 -14.02 19.88 12.18
CA GLY A 194 -13.68 21.30 12.04
C GLY A 194 -12.69 21.54 10.91
N GLU A 195 -11.94 22.66 11.00
CA GLU A 195 -10.98 23.05 9.95
C GLU A 195 -9.60 22.41 10.14
N ASN A 196 -9.25 22.06 11.34
CA ASN A 196 -7.87 21.76 11.73
C ASN A 196 -7.60 20.28 11.99
N VAL A 197 -8.62 19.42 12.06
CA VAL A 197 -8.43 18.00 12.39
C VAL A 197 -9.03 17.13 11.30
N GLY A 198 -8.24 16.19 10.82
CA GLY A 198 -8.66 15.20 9.83
C GLY A 198 -8.42 13.78 10.33
N ILE A 199 -9.36 12.88 10.06
CA ILE A 199 -9.31 11.48 10.45
C ILE A 199 -9.52 10.61 9.22
N SER A 200 -8.72 9.58 9.06
CA SER A 200 -9.01 8.50 8.12
C SER A 200 -8.94 7.13 8.80
N LEU A 201 -9.85 6.27 8.39
CA LEU A 201 -9.91 4.87 8.80
C LEU A 201 -9.99 4.01 7.55
N ASN A 202 -9.02 3.12 7.40
CA ASN A 202 -8.92 2.22 6.26
C ASN A 202 -8.87 0.79 6.76
N GLY A 203 -9.55 -0.11 6.08
CA GLY A 203 -9.51 -1.53 6.38
C GLY A 203 -9.50 -2.35 5.09
N TYR A 204 -8.89 -3.52 5.14
CA TYR A 204 -8.90 -4.45 4.04
C TYR A 204 -9.05 -5.89 4.52
N TYR A 205 -9.57 -6.71 3.62
CA TYR A 205 -9.55 -8.16 3.71
C TYR A 205 -9.17 -8.71 2.34
N ASP A 206 -8.21 -9.61 2.30
CA ASP A 206 -7.75 -10.30 1.10
C ASP A 206 -7.62 -11.78 1.36
N ARG A 207 -8.14 -12.59 0.43
CA ARG A 207 -8.09 -14.05 0.48
C ARG A 207 -7.78 -14.60 -0.89
N ASN A 208 -6.93 -15.62 -0.92
CA ASN A 208 -6.66 -16.46 -2.08
C ASN A 208 -6.52 -17.91 -1.63
N ASP A 209 -7.27 -18.83 -2.25
CA ASP A 209 -7.19 -20.26 -1.90
C ASP A 209 -5.94 -20.95 -2.49
N GLY A 210 -5.19 -20.24 -3.36
CA GLY A 210 -3.98 -20.76 -3.99
C GLY A 210 -4.26 -21.64 -5.21
N PHE A 211 -3.23 -21.80 -6.02
CA PHE A 211 -3.28 -22.61 -7.26
C PHE A 211 -2.26 -23.76 -7.25
N PHE A 212 -1.18 -23.67 -6.47
CA PHE A 212 -0.22 -24.75 -6.34
C PHE A 212 -0.76 -25.87 -5.45
N ILE A 213 -0.61 -27.10 -5.91
CA ILE A 213 -1.00 -28.29 -5.13
C ILE A 213 0.27 -28.94 -4.61
N ASN A 214 0.32 -29.18 -3.30
CA ASN A 214 1.35 -29.98 -2.69
C ASN A 214 1.07 -31.45 -3.02
N GLU A 215 1.91 -32.06 -3.83
CA GLU A 215 1.73 -33.43 -4.32
C GLU A 215 1.76 -34.47 -3.19
N TYR A 216 2.45 -34.21 -2.10
CA TYR A 216 2.56 -35.12 -0.96
C TYR A 216 1.24 -35.25 -0.18
N ASN A 217 0.52 -34.15 0.03
CA ASN A 217 -0.68 -34.16 0.89
C ASN A 217 -1.95 -33.68 0.19
N GLY A 218 -1.89 -33.33 -1.09
CA GLY A 218 -3.02 -32.88 -1.89
C GLY A 218 -3.59 -31.51 -1.50
N THR A 219 -2.94 -30.79 -0.59
CA THR A 219 -3.44 -29.48 -0.12
C THR A 219 -2.87 -28.33 -0.94
N LYS A 220 -3.54 -27.18 -0.92
CA LYS A 220 -3.03 -25.96 -1.53
C LYS A 220 -1.83 -25.44 -0.78
N ALA A 221 -0.72 -25.20 -1.51
CA ALA A 221 0.57 -24.80 -0.93
C ALA A 221 0.72 -23.28 -0.76
N ASP A 222 -0.04 -22.50 -1.52
CA ASP A 222 0.06 -21.04 -1.63
C ASP A 222 -1.20 -20.30 -1.15
N LYS A 223 -2.02 -20.95 -0.33
CA LYS A 223 -3.16 -20.30 0.29
C LYS A 223 -2.72 -19.13 1.16
N GLU A 224 -3.38 -17.99 0.95
CA GLU A 224 -3.12 -16.78 1.71
C GLU A 224 -4.44 -16.14 2.17
N GLU A 225 -4.41 -15.61 3.37
CA GLU A 225 -5.48 -14.80 3.93
C GLU A 225 -4.85 -13.68 4.75
N SER A 226 -5.23 -12.45 4.46
CA SER A 226 -4.74 -11.27 5.17
C SER A 226 -5.86 -10.30 5.46
N ALA A 227 -5.75 -9.61 6.59
CA ALA A 227 -6.67 -8.56 6.99
C ALA A 227 -5.89 -7.50 7.75
N GLY A 228 -6.24 -6.26 7.54
CA GLY A 228 -5.55 -5.19 8.23
C GLY A 228 -6.32 -3.89 8.19
N GLY A 229 -5.74 -2.90 8.84
CA GLY A 229 -6.31 -1.58 8.86
C GLY A 229 -5.32 -0.51 9.27
N ARG A 230 -5.62 0.70 8.83
CA ARG A 230 -4.86 1.91 9.15
C ARG A 230 -5.79 2.95 9.73
N PHE A 231 -5.41 3.47 10.88
CA PHE A 231 -5.97 4.69 11.45
C PHE A 231 -4.97 5.81 11.31
N LYS A 232 -5.41 6.97 10.82
CA LYS A 232 -4.58 8.15 10.64
C LYS A 232 -5.32 9.36 11.18
N LEU A 233 -4.65 10.09 12.05
CA LEU A 233 -5.09 11.36 12.61
C LEU A 233 -4.11 12.44 12.17
N GLU A 234 -4.60 13.46 11.50
CA GLU A 234 -3.82 14.61 11.09
C GLU A 234 -4.40 15.87 11.73
N GLY A 235 -3.54 16.77 12.15
CA GLY A 235 -4.00 18.02 12.76
C GLY A 235 -3.04 19.19 12.55
N TYR A 236 -3.58 20.37 12.29
CA TYR A 236 -2.85 21.63 12.31
C TYR A 236 -2.92 22.21 13.71
N ILE A 237 -1.80 22.20 14.43
CA ILE A 237 -1.67 22.79 15.77
C ILE A 237 -1.55 24.30 15.65
N THR A 238 -0.84 24.75 14.63
CA THR A 238 -0.71 26.14 14.21
C THR A 238 -0.67 26.18 12.67
N ASP A 239 -0.72 27.36 12.07
CA ASP A 239 -0.61 27.54 10.62
C ASP A 239 0.68 26.97 10.02
N HIS A 240 1.71 26.78 10.86
CA HIS A 240 3.03 26.28 10.45
C HIS A 240 3.39 24.91 11.04
N LEU A 241 2.54 24.34 11.90
CA LEU A 241 2.81 23.07 12.57
C LEU A 241 1.68 22.08 12.34
N LYS A 242 1.96 21.07 11.51
CA LYS A 242 1.09 19.92 11.30
C LYS A 242 1.62 18.71 12.10
N ALA A 243 0.75 18.06 12.85
CA ALA A 243 1.03 16.79 13.50
C ALA A 243 0.27 15.66 12.81
N GLN A 244 0.89 14.50 12.73
CA GLN A 244 0.28 13.29 12.17
C GLN A 244 0.56 12.12 13.09
N TYR A 245 -0.48 11.35 13.38
CA TYR A 245 -0.38 10.08 14.06
C TYR A 245 -0.95 8.99 13.14
N THR A 246 -0.20 7.90 12.96
CA THR A 246 -0.64 6.77 12.15
C THR A 246 -0.46 5.48 12.93
N PHE A 247 -1.50 4.68 12.98
CA PHE A 247 -1.48 3.33 13.51
C PHE A 247 -1.85 2.35 12.41
N ASN A 248 -1.01 1.34 12.19
CA ASN A 248 -1.27 0.26 11.23
C ASN A 248 -1.30 -1.06 11.98
N TYR A 249 -2.21 -1.93 11.55
CA TYR A 249 -2.28 -3.30 12.01
C TYR A 249 -2.54 -4.21 10.81
N ASP A 250 -1.70 -5.22 10.65
CA ASP A 250 -1.83 -6.22 9.60
C ASP A 250 -1.72 -7.62 10.21
N TYR A 251 -2.62 -8.49 9.79
CA TYR A 251 -2.64 -9.90 10.13
C TYR A 251 -2.55 -10.71 8.84
N VAL A 252 -1.61 -11.63 8.78
CA VAL A 252 -1.36 -12.48 7.61
C VAL A 252 -1.29 -13.93 8.04
N THR A 253 -2.06 -14.78 7.37
CA THR A 253 -1.92 -16.23 7.42
C THR A 253 -1.59 -16.72 6.02
N GLN A 254 -0.41 -17.27 5.86
CA GLN A 254 0.09 -17.70 4.56
C GLN A 254 0.71 -19.08 4.67
N LYS A 255 0.38 -19.96 3.72
CA LYS A 255 1.14 -21.17 3.47
C LYS A 255 2.28 -20.79 2.54
N ALA A 256 3.49 -20.70 3.07
CA ALA A 256 4.68 -20.38 2.29
C ALA A 256 5.09 -21.57 1.42
N PHE A 257 5.71 -21.28 0.27
CA PHE A 257 6.36 -22.33 -0.52
C PHE A 257 7.53 -22.93 0.26
N PRO A 258 7.57 -24.25 0.47
CA PRO A 258 8.76 -24.86 1.00
C PRO A 258 9.89 -24.74 -0.03
N TYR A 259 11.00 -24.13 0.36
CA TYR A 259 12.21 -24.22 -0.44
C TYR A 259 12.74 -25.65 -0.33
N GLY A 260 12.74 -26.39 -1.42
CA GLY A 260 13.42 -27.66 -1.52
C GLY A 260 14.94 -27.43 -1.67
N HIS A 261 15.74 -28.19 -0.98
CA HIS A 261 17.16 -28.32 -1.30
C HIS A 261 17.26 -29.38 -2.40
N TYR A 262 17.71 -28.96 -3.58
CA TYR A 262 18.03 -29.93 -4.64
C TYR A 262 19.29 -30.69 -4.23
N ASP A 263 19.16 -31.99 -4.01
CA ASP A 263 20.29 -32.87 -3.83
C ASP A 263 20.70 -33.46 -5.20
N PRO A 264 21.89 -33.12 -5.73
CA PRO A 264 22.34 -33.64 -7.02
C PRO A 264 22.44 -35.14 -7.12
N GLN A 265 22.46 -35.87 -5.98
CA GLN A 265 22.62 -37.33 -5.94
C GLN A 265 21.29 -38.07 -5.86
N THR A 266 20.25 -37.44 -5.33
CA THR A 266 18.93 -38.08 -5.12
C THR A 266 17.81 -37.49 -5.96
N GLY A 267 18.02 -36.36 -6.62
CA GLY A 267 17.05 -35.66 -7.46
C GLY A 267 16.19 -34.69 -6.72
#